data_791a46574e0451781c7ffecf0e50ef87
#
_entry.id   791a46574e0451781c7ffecf0e50ef87
#
_cell.length_a   1.000
_cell.length_b   1.000
_cell.length_c   1.000
_cell.angle_alpha   90.00
_cell.angle_beta   90.00
_cell.angle_gamma   90.00
#
_symmetry.space_group_name_H-M   'P 1'
#
loop_
_entity.id
_entity.type
_entity.pdbx_description
1 polymer ?
#
loop_
_entity_poly.entity_id
_entity_poly.type
_entity_poly.pdbx_seq_one_letter_code
_entity_poly.pdbx_strand_id
1 'polypeptide(L)'
;MNGSSGAGHRPCAVCLPDTYAPWKEKRKQSPGDTPMSPAEDARSPVEGAARSGSPRLRTPVVDNPGPVAHTEAELAALIGLLTAPRSRIRSVAVGHGRDADSRTAAQAFVRAWGSLHRDVLAVVDWPEDAASWLRPARRLTAQAPDAWVLAAAPLGTAQLVRRLRHSTDWDPARTFGFASLSAPRLVELAGADTVHGLRGAFADGGTWDLRRGWTTRYAPVDVTSAQRSGVPG
;
A
#
# COMPACT_ATOMS: atom_id res chain seq x y z
N MET A 1 6.41 -31.24 37.52
CA MET A 1 7.75 -31.22 36.90
C MET A 1 7.59 -31.45 35.41
N ASN A 2 7.49 -30.46 34.62
CA ASN A 2 7.63 -30.58 33.13
C ASN A 2 8.07 -29.24 32.61
N GLY A 3 9.34 -29.17 32.20
CA GLY A 3 9.93 -28.01 31.55
C GLY A 3 9.43 -27.88 30.12
N SER A 4 8.72 -26.82 29.84
CA SER A 4 8.37 -26.40 28.49
C SER A 4 9.59 -25.73 27.85
N SER A 5 10.18 -26.35 26.83
CA SER A 5 11.22 -25.79 25.97
C SER A 5 10.64 -24.64 25.15
N GLY A 6 10.91 -23.42 25.59
CA GLY A 6 10.53 -22.20 24.87
C GLY A 6 11.26 -22.07 23.54
N ALA A 7 10.52 -21.89 22.47
CA ALA A 7 11.00 -21.57 21.13
C ALA A 7 11.91 -20.33 21.17
N GLY A 8 13.10 -20.43 20.56
CA GLY A 8 14.19 -19.47 20.62
C GLY A 8 13.86 -18.07 20.13
N HIS A 9 13.40 -17.23 21.02
CA HIS A 9 13.30 -15.78 20.79
C HIS A 9 14.71 -15.18 20.83
N ARG A 10 15.10 -14.50 19.75
CA ARG A 10 16.36 -13.74 19.72
C ARG A 10 16.20 -12.50 20.59
N PRO A 11 17.02 -12.29 21.63
CA PRO A 11 16.95 -11.09 22.45
C PRO A 11 17.32 -9.85 21.64
N CYS A 12 16.63 -8.75 21.88
CA CYS A 12 16.88 -7.45 21.28
C CYS A 12 17.90 -6.67 22.12
N ALA A 13 18.94 -6.11 21.50
CA ALA A 13 19.97 -5.33 22.20
C ALA A 13 19.42 -4.09 22.93
N VAL A 14 18.28 -3.54 22.48
CA VAL A 14 17.65 -2.35 23.08
C VAL A 14 16.62 -2.72 24.15
N CYS A 15 15.88 -3.83 23.95
CA CYS A 15 14.79 -4.22 24.85
C CYS A 15 15.24 -5.12 26.03
N LEU A 16 16.33 -5.87 25.84
CA LEU A 16 16.87 -6.82 26.80
C LEU A 16 18.40 -6.84 26.72
N PRO A 17 19.10 -5.78 27.14
CA PRO A 17 20.55 -5.66 27.02
C PRO A 17 21.31 -6.75 27.80
N ASP A 18 20.80 -7.15 28.98
CA ASP A 18 21.44 -8.14 29.87
C ASP A 18 21.43 -9.57 29.30
N THR A 19 20.49 -9.89 28.43
CA THR A 19 20.38 -11.20 27.77
C THR A 19 21.00 -11.25 26.37
N TYR A 20 21.17 -10.08 25.75
CA TYR A 20 21.73 -9.97 24.41
C TYR A 20 23.24 -10.21 24.34
N ALA A 21 24.01 -9.68 25.27
CA ALA A 21 25.46 -9.85 25.30
C ALA A 21 25.89 -11.32 25.47
N PRO A 22 25.37 -12.11 26.46
CA PRO A 22 25.66 -13.53 26.59
C PRO A 22 25.22 -14.36 25.35
N TRP A 23 24.09 -14.01 24.73
CA TRP A 23 23.60 -14.68 23.51
C TRP A 23 24.54 -14.46 22.31
N LYS A 24 25.13 -13.25 22.17
CA LYS A 24 26.09 -12.91 21.12
C LYS A 24 27.41 -13.66 21.28
N GLU A 25 27.88 -13.80 22.51
CA GLU A 25 29.11 -14.51 22.87
C GLU A 25 29.00 -16.02 22.60
N LYS A 26 27.86 -16.63 22.98
CA LYS A 26 27.58 -18.05 22.78
C LYS A 26 27.53 -18.44 21.28
N ARG A 27 27.17 -17.50 20.41
CA ARG A 27 27.13 -17.70 18.95
C ARG A 27 28.52 -17.65 18.30
N LYS A 28 29.51 -16.97 18.93
CA LYS A 28 30.90 -16.97 18.47
C LYS A 28 31.69 -18.23 18.84
N GLN A 29 31.20 -19.00 19.82
CA GLN A 29 31.86 -20.19 20.33
C GLN A 29 31.31 -21.51 19.77
N SER A 30 30.41 -21.51 18.78
CA SER A 30 29.97 -22.75 18.12
C SER A 30 31.09 -23.28 17.24
N PRO A 31 31.68 -24.44 17.50
CA PRO A 31 32.70 -25.03 16.66
C PRO A 31 32.06 -25.74 15.49
N GLY A 32 32.44 -25.35 14.28
CA GLY A 32 31.95 -26.03 13.06
C GLY A 32 32.27 -25.31 11.79
N ASP A 33 33.55 -25.01 11.52
CA ASP A 33 34.01 -24.80 10.16
C ASP A 33 35.37 -25.51 9.98
N THR A 34 35.28 -26.76 9.57
CA THR A 34 36.42 -27.50 8.99
C THR A 34 36.28 -27.39 7.48
N PRO A 35 37.30 -26.94 6.74
CA PRO A 35 37.26 -26.89 5.29
C PRO A 35 37.41 -28.31 4.72
N MET A 36 36.37 -28.84 4.07
CA MET A 36 36.47 -30.01 3.24
C MET A 36 36.78 -29.65 1.79
N SER A 37 37.82 -30.28 1.27
CA SER A 37 38.30 -30.32 -0.11
C SER A 37 37.21 -30.73 -1.12
N PRO A 38 37.35 -30.32 -2.40
CA PRO A 38 36.34 -30.60 -3.40
C PRO A 38 36.51 -32.02 -3.95
N ALA A 39 35.44 -32.79 -3.90
CA ALA A 39 35.27 -33.97 -4.72
C ALA A 39 33.96 -33.82 -5.52
N GLU A 40 34.11 -33.95 -6.84
CA GLU A 40 33.04 -33.97 -7.83
C GLU A 40 31.99 -35.03 -7.51
N ASP A 41 30.72 -34.62 -7.52
CA ASP A 41 29.67 -35.54 -7.94
C ASP A 41 28.51 -34.79 -8.59
N ALA A 42 28.29 -35.11 -9.86
CA ALA A 42 27.23 -34.59 -10.70
C ALA A 42 25.88 -35.14 -10.24
N ARG A 43 25.03 -34.33 -9.65
CA ARG A 43 23.60 -34.61 -9.49
C ARG A 43 22.77 -33.42 -9.94
N SER A 44 21.90 -33.71 -10.92
CA SER A 44 20.88 -32.80 -11.49
C SER A 44 20.18 -31.98 -10.46
N PRO A 45 19.88 -30.69 -10.74
CA PRO A 45 19.09 -29.87 -9.84
C PRO A 45 17.63 -30.36 -9.86
N VAL A 46 17.21 -30.93 -8.73
CA VAL A 46 15.79 -31.07 -8.42
C VAL A 46 15.22 -29.66 -8.33
N GLU A 47 14.22 -29.41 -9.15
CA GLU A 47 13.43 -28.16 -9.10
C GLU A 47 12.97 -27.89 -7.65
N GLY A 48 13.75 -27.07 -6.97
CA GLY A 48 13.45 -26.63 -5.62
C GLY A 48 12.29 -25.65 -5.65
N ALA A 49 11.24 -25.99 -4.92
CA ALA A 49 10.08 -25.16 -4.63
C ALA A 49 10.46 -23.68 -4.54
N ALA A 50 9.78 -22.84 -5.33
CA ALA A 50 9.95 -21.42 -5.36
C ALA A 50 9.84 -20.84 -3.94
N ARG A 51 10.97 -20.51 -3.34
CA ARG A 51 11.00 -19.77 -2.07
C ARG A 51 10.26 -18.46 -2.32
N SER A 52 9.22 -18.27 -1.58
CA SER A 52 8.41 -17.03 -1.56
C SER A 52 9.36 -15.83 -1.44
N GLY A 53 9.76 -15.26 -2.57
CA GLY A 53 10.72 -14.17 -2.63
C GLY A 53 10.14 -12.92 -1.97
N SER A 54 11.01 -12.05 -1.46
CA SER A 54 10.59 -10.74 -0.95
C SER A 54 9.64 -10.06 -1.94
N PRO A 55 8.52 -9.46 -1.50
CA PRO A 55 7.59 -8.75 -2.38
C PRO A 55 8.16 -7.45 -2.98
N ARG A 56 9.46 -7.24 -2.90
CA ARG A 56 10.16 -6.10 -3.52
C ARG A 56 10.21 -6.26 -5.03
N LEU A 57 10.12 -5.13 -5.73
CA LEU A 57 10.38 -5.08 -7.16
C LEU A 57 11.85 -5.40 -7.43
N ARG A 58 12.10 -6.27 -8.41
CA ARG A 58 13.47 -6.68 -8.81
C ARG A 58 14.01 -5.87 -9.98
N THR A 59 13.15 -5.15 -10.69
CA THR A 59 13.53 -4.40 -11.90
C THR A 59 13.81 -2.95 -11.55
N PRO A 60 14.93 -2.38 -11.98
CA PRO A 60 15.17 -0.94 -11.90
C PRO A 60 14.07 -0.20 -12.68
N VAL A 61 13.46 0.78 -12.07
CA VAL A 61 12.44 1.61 -12.72
C VAL A 61 13.13 2.89 -13.18
N VAL A 62 13.27 3.05 -14.48
CA VAL A 62 13.98 4.19 -15.09
C VAL A 62 13.09 5.42 -15.15
N ASP A 63 11.77 5.25 -15.31
CA ASP A 63 10.80 6.35 -15.36
C ASP A 63 9.72 6.18 -14.29
N ASN A 64 9.70 7.11 -13.34
CA ASN A 64 8.67 7.21 -12.31
C ASN A 64 8.13 8.65 -12.32
N PRO A 65 7.17 8.96 -13.20
CA PRO A 65 6.57 10.29 -13.20
C PRO A 65 5.96 10.55 -11.82
N GLY A 66 6.36 11.67 -11.23
CA GLY A 66 5.80 12.13 -9.97
C GLY A 66 4.30 12.40 -10.09
N PRO A 67 3.58 12.43 -8.97
CA PRO A 67 2.20 12.89 -8.98
C PRO A 67 2.15 14.37 -9.38
N VAL A 68 1.06 14.76 -10.01
CA VAL A 68 0.75 16.15 -10.33
C VAL A 68 -0.15 16.70 -9.22
N ALA A 69 -0.11 18.01 -8.99
CA ALA A 69 -1.00 18.67 -8.02
C ALA A 69 -2.47 18.29 -8.30
N HIS A 70 -3.19 17.91 -7.25
CA HIS A 70 -4.60 17.55 -7.35
C HIS A 70 -5.46 18.78 -7.67
N THR A 71 -6.61 18.56 -8.30
CA THR A 71 -7.62 19.59 -8.55
C THR A 71 -8.78 19.50 -7.56
N GLU A 72 -9.55 20.57 -7.45
CA GLU A 72 -10.79 20.56 -6.66
C GLU A 72 -11.81 19.57 -7.23
N ALA A 73 -11.90 19.47 -8.55
CA ALA A 73 -12.80 18.53 -9.24
C ALA A 73 -12.43 17.07 -8.91
N GLU A 74 -11.14 16.74 -8.92
CA GLU A 74 -10.63 15.44 -8.52
C GLU A 74 -10.99 15.11 -7.07
N LEU A 75 -10.73 16.04 -6.15
CA LEU A 75 -11.04 15.86 -4.73
C LEU A 75 -12.55 15.66 -4.51
N ALA A 76 -13.39 16.47 -5.16
CA ALA A 76 -14.84 16.36 -5.07
C ALA A 76 -15.35 15.01 -5.59
N ALA A 77 -14.84 14.54 -6.74
CA ALA A 77 -15.18 13.25 -7.32
C ALA A 77 -14.74 12.10 -6.40
N LEU A 78 -13.54 12.18 -5.82
CA LEU A 78 -13.03 11.17 -4.89
C LEU A 78 -13.91 11.09 -3.62
N ILE A 79 -14.28 12.22 -3.04
CA ILE A 79 -15.23 12.30 -1.92
C ILE A 79 -16.59 11.71 -2.33
N GLY A 80 -17.08 12.04 -3.53
CA GLY A 80 -18.33 11.51 -4.08
C GLY A 80 -18.34 9.99 -4.16
N LEU A 81 -17.24 9.36 -4.60
CA LEU A 81 -17.11 7.90 -4.63
C LEU A 81 -17.23 7.27 -3.23
N LEU A 82 -16.59 7.89 -2.23
CA LEU A 82 -16.58 7.40 -0.86
C LEU A 82 -17.92 7.64 -0.13
N THR A 83 -18.67 8.67 -0.54
CA THR A 83 -19.94 9.06 0.07
C THR A 83 -21.17 8.61 -0.70
N ALA A 84 -20.98 7.84 -1.79
CA ALA A 84 -22.10 7.34 -2.59
C ALA A 84 -23.20 6.70 -1.73
N PRO A 85 -24.50 6.80 -2.08
CA PRO A 85 -25.63 6.40 -1.22
C PRO A 85 -25.57 4.95 -0.71
N ARG A 86 -24.90 4.07 -1.44
CA ARG A 86 -24.71 2.65 -1.06
C ARG A 86 -23.38 2.40 -0.34
N SER A 87 -22.53 3.42 -0.25
CA SER A 87 -21.27 3.36 0.49
C SER A 87 -21.57 3.44 2.00
N ARG A 88 -21.04 2.49 2.76
CA ARG A 88 -21.12 2.51 4.23
C ARG A 88 -19.81 2.99 4.87
N ILE A 89 -18.97 3.66 4.10
CA ILE A 89 -17.64 4.11 4.56
C ILE A 89 -17.83 5.27 5.51
N ARG A 90 -17.39 5.13 6.75
CA ARG A 90 -17.37 6.17 7.78
C ARG A 90 -15.96 6.54 8.21
N SER A 91 -15.06 5.57 8.18
CA SER A 91 -13.69 5.71 8.60
C SER A 91 -12.72 5.37 7.47
N VAL A 92 -11.62 6.12 7.37
CA VAL A 92 -10.58 5.89 6.37
C VAL A 92 -9.18 5.92 6.99
N ALA A 93 -8.25 5.21 6.35
CA ALA A 93 -6.82 5.46 6.52
C ALA A 93 -6.28 6.11 5.25
N VAL A 94 -5.49 7.16 5.42
CA VAL A 94 -4.89 7.93 4.32
C VAL A 94 -3.42 7.60 4.22
N GLY A 95 -2.97 7.28 3.02
CA GLY A 95 -1.57 7.03 2.73
C GLY A 95 -1.04 7.98 1.67
N HIS A 96 0.20 8.47 1.81
CA HIS A 96 0.76 9.37 0.80
C HIS A 96 2.28 9.24 0.64
N GLY A 97 2.76 9.58 -0.56
CA GLY A 97 4.18 9.82 -0.82
C GLY A 97 4.71 11.04 -0.04
N ARG A 98 6.02 11.13 0.11
CA ARG A 98 6.66 12.28 0.80
C ARG A 98 6.88 13.50 -0.09
N ASP A 99 6.61 13.40 -1.38
CA ASP A 99 6.63 14.55 -2.28
C ASP A 99 5.57 15.59 -1.88
N ALA A 100 5.72 16.82 -2.38
CA ALA A 100 4.89 17.96 -2.00
C ALA A 100 3.44 17.79 -2.47
N ASP A 101 3.23 17.28 -3.70
CA ASP A 101 1.92 17.16 -4.31
C ASP A 101 1.09 16.06 -3.63
N SER A 102 1.70 14.89 -3.37
CA SER A 102 1.07 13.80 -2.62
C SER A 102 0.65 14.24 -1.21
N ARG A 103 1.52 14.97 -0.52
CA ARG A 103 1.23 15.49 0.81
C ARG A 103 0.08 16.49 0.78
N THR A 104 0.10 17.41 -0.18
CA THR A 104 -0.96 18.42 -0.35
C THR A 104 -2.31 17.79 -0.66
N ALA A 105 -2.35 16.79 -1.56
CA ALA A 105 -3.55 16.03 -1.89
C ALA A 105 -4.11 15.28 -0.67
N ALA A 106 -3.24 14.59 0.08
CA ALA A 106 -3.65 13.89 1.30
C ALA A 106 -4.22 14.85 2.35
N GLN A 107 -3.57 16.00 2.56
CA GLN A 107 -4.06 17.03 3.51
C GLN A 107 -5.38 17.63 3.07
N ALA A 108 -5.57 17.91 1.77
CA ALA A 108 -6.83 18.40 1.23
C ALA A 108 -7.95 17.37 1.46
N PHE A 109 -7.68 16.10 1.20
CA PHE A 109 -8.63 15.02 1.46
C PHE A 109 -8.98 14.91 2.95
N VAL A 110 -8.01 14.93 3.85
CA VAL A 110 -8.23 14.85 5.31
C VAL A 110 -9.14 16.00 5.78
N ARG A 111 -8.91 17.23 5.30
CA ARG A 111 -9.77 18.38 5.63
C ARG A 111 -11.19 18.21 5.09
N ALA A 112 -11.33 17.82 3.81
CA ALA A 112 -12.64 17.63 3.19
C ALA A 112 -13.43 16.48 3.83
N TRP A 113 -12.76 15.39 4.20
CA TRP A 113 -13.38 14.25 4.87
C TRP A 113 -13.84 14.59 6.29
N GLY A 114 -12.99 15.33 7.04
CA GLY A 114 -13.30 15.82 8.39
C GLY A 114 -14.47 16.80 8.41
N SER A 115 -14.63 17.66 7.39
CA SER A 115 -15.77 18.58 7.28
C SER A 115 -17.12 17.85 7.12
N LEU A 116 -17.10 16.58 6.70
CA LEU A 116 -18.26 15.69 6.64
C LEU A 116 -18.51 14.94 7.96
N HIS A 117 -17.79 15.28 9.04
CA HIS A 117 -17.85 14.60 10.34
C HIS A 117 -17.56 13.08 10.22
N ARG A 118 -16.57 12.72 9.43
CA ARG A 118 -16.13 11.34 9.22
C ARG A 118 -14.70 11.15 9.71
N ASP A 119 -14.37 9.92 10.11
CA ASP A 119 -13.13 9.62 10.81
C ASP A 119 -11.96 9.35 9.87
N VAL A 120 -10.81 9.94 10.21
CA VAL A 120 -9.50 9.58 9.67
C VAL A 120 -8.72 8.82 10.74
N LEU A 121 -8.63 7.51 10.63
CA LEU A 121 -8.03 6.66 11.66
C LEU A 121 -6.49 6.73 11.64
N ALA A 122 -5.91 6.92 10.46
CA ALA A 122 -4.46 7.03 10.31
C ALA A 122 -4.11 7.89 9.09
N VAL A 123 -3.00 8.65 9.22
CA VAL A 123 -2.29 9.24 8.08
C VAL A 123 -0.87 8.67 8.09
N VAL A 124 -0.47 8.06 6.98
CA VAL A 124 0.80 7.32 6.87
C VAL A 124 1.55 7.78 5.64
N ASP A 125 2.79 8.21 5.82
CA ASP A 125 3.68 8.59 4.73
C ASP A 125 4.76 7.54 4.46
N TRP A 126 5.31 7.56 3.24
CA TRP A 126 6.46 6.74 2.86
C TRP A 126 7.33 7.43 1.82
N PRO A 127 8.66 7.19 1.85
CA PRO A 127 9.55 7.58 0.77
C PRO A 127 9.42 6.58 -0.40
N GLU A 128 9.65 7.04 -1.65
CA GLU A 128 9.56 6.19 -2.84
C GLU A 128 10.55 5.02 -2.84
N ASP A 129 11.67 5.16 -2.14
CA ASP A 129 12.76 4.18 -2.01
C ASP A 129 12.85 3.55 -0.61
N ALA A 130 11.72 3.36 0.06
CA ALA A 130 11.70 2.81 1.41
C ALA A 130 12.43 1.47 1.52
N ALA A 131 13.32 1.35 2.51
CA ALA A 131 14.02 0.11 2.80
C ALA A 131 13.08 -1.01 3.28
N SER A 132 11.93 -0.67 3.85
CA SER A 132 10.91 -1.62 4.31
C SER A 132 9.50 -1.05 4.17
N TRP A 133 8.64 -1.83 3.55
CA TRP A 133 7.22 -1.50 3.33
C TRP A 133 6.28 -2.11 4.38
N LEU A 134 6.81 -2.93 5.29
CA LEU A 134 5.98 -3.61 6.30
C LEU A 134 5.41 -2.64 7.34
N ARG A 135 6.21 -1.66 7.77
CA ARG A 135 5.77 -0.68 8.78
C ARG A 135 4.63 0.21 8.29
N PRO A 136 4.73 0.88 7.11
CA PRO A 136 3.60 1.63 6.57
C PRO A 136 2.38 0.76 6.29
N ALA A 137 2.55 -0.46 5.75
CA ALA A 137 1.44 -1.37 5.52
C ALA A 137 0.67 -1.70 6.82
N ARG A 138 1.36 -2.08 7.89
CA ARG A 138 0.74 -2.35 9.19
C ARG A 138 0.05 -1.13 9.79
N ARG A 139 0.63 0.05 9.66
CA ARG A 139 0.01 1.28 10.18
C ARG A 139 -1.28 1.63 9.45
N LEU A 140 -1.34 1.43 8.13
CA LEU A 140 -2.54 1.67 7.33
C LEU A 140 -3.70 0.73 7.68
N THR A 141 -3.42 -0.47 8.20
CA THR A 141 -4.46 -1.48 8.50
C THR A 141 -4.73 -1.66 9.99
N ALA A 142 -3.94 -1.03 10.87
CA ALA A 142 -3.95 -1.29 12.32
C ALA A 142 -5.31 -1.07 13.00
N GLN A 143 -6.11 -0.13 12.50
CA GLN A 143 -7.40 0.24 13.09
C GLN A 143 -8.60 -0.24 12.26
N ALA A 144 -8.38 -1.18 11.32
CA ALA A 144 -9.40 -1.75 10.45
C ALA A 144 -10.33 -0.70 9.79
N PRO A 145 -9.81 0.28 9.02
CA PRO A 145 -10.63 1.32 8.40
C PRO A 145 -11.64 0.72 7.41
N ASP A 146 -12.74 1.44 7.18
CA ASP A 146 -13.72 1.03 6.17
C ASP A 146 -13.14 1.13 4.76
N ALA A 147 -12.22 2.07 4.51
CA ALA A 147 -11.55 2.23 3.23
C ALA A 147 -10.15 2.85 3.38
N TRP A 148 -9.38 2.76 2.31
CA TRP A 148 -8.05 3.39 2.19
C TRP A 148 -8.06 4.44 1.10
N VAL A 149 -7.37 5.57 1.33
CA VAL A 149 -7.18 6.62 0.31
C VAL A 149 -5.69 6.83 0.11
N LEU A 150 -5.23 6.77 -1.14
CA LEU A 150 -3.82 6.83 -1.49
C LEU A 150 -3.53 8.02 -2.44
N ALA A 151 -2.54 8.83 -2.07
CA ALA A 151 -2.01 9.94 -2.86
C ALA A 151 -0.49 9.78 -2.99
N ALA A 152 0.01 9.23 -4.10
CA ALA A 152 1.43 8.98 -4.30
C ALA A 152 1.76 8.67 -5.75
N ALA A 153 3.06 8.61 -6.07
CA ALA A 153 3.53 8.10 -7.34
C ALA A 153 3.29 6.58 -7.49
N PRO A 154 3.19 6.06 -8.73
CA PRO A 154 2.93 4.65 -9.00
C PRO A 154 3.95 3.69 -8.39
N LEU A 155 5.25 4.05 -8.39
CA LEU A 155 6.32 3.15 -7.92
C LEU A 155 6.21 2.83 -6.43
N GLY A 156 6.17 3.84 -5.58
CA GLY A 156 6.04 3.66 -4.13
C GLY A 156 4.72 2.98 -3.78
N THR A 157 3.63 3.37 -4.46
CA THR A 157 2.33 2.72 -4.30
C THR A 157 2.38 1.25 -4.67
N ALA A 158 2.99 0.87 -5.79
CA ALA A 158 3.09 -0.53 -6.20
C ALA A 158 3.79 -1.39 -5.14
N GLN A 159 4.88 -0.90 -4.57
CA GLN A 159 5.58 -1.60 -3.50
C GLN A 159 4.75 -1.73 -2.23
N LEU A 160 4.05 -0.66 -1.85
CA LEU A 160 3.17 -0.64 -0.69
C LEU A 160 2.00 -1.63 -0.85
N VAL A 161 1.26 -1.60 -1.98
CA VAL A 161 0.09 -2.46 -2.17
C VAL A 161 0.47 -3.94 -2.28
N ARG A 162 1.62 -4.27 -2.87
CA ARG A 162 2.18 -5.64 -2.84
C ARG A 162 2.44 -6.09 -1.40
N ARG A 163 2.98 -5.21 -0.56
CA ARG A 163 3.22 -5.52 0.85
C ARG A 163 1.91 -5.62 1.62
N LEU A 164 0.95 -4.73 1.40
CA LEU A 164 -0.39 -4.79 1.98
C LEU A 164 -1.06 -6.12 1.68
N ARG A 165 -1.09 -6.51 0.40
CA ARG A 165 -1.69 -7.79 -0.04
C ARG A 165 -1.04 -9.02 0.58
N HIS A 166 0.28 -8.98 0.76
CA HIS A 166 1.03 -10.12 1.30
C HIS A 166 0.96 -10.23 2.83
N SER A 167 0.79 -9.14 3.56
CA SER A 167 1.06 -9.10 5.00
C SER A 167 -0.09 -8.58 5.86
N THR A 168 -1.24 -8.25 5.26
CA THR A 168 -2.40 -7.68 5.96
C THR A 168 -3.70 -8.12 5.29
N ASP A 169 -4.83 -7.84 5.93
CA ASP A 169 -6.18 -8.07 5.39
C ASP A 169 -6.68 -6.91 4.50
N TRP A 170 -5.76 -6.18 3.90
CA TRP A 170 -6.08 -5.08 3.00
C TRP A 170 -6.85 -5.54 1.76
N ASP A 171 -7.85 -4.75 1.37
CA ASP A 171 -8.70 -5.01 0.20
C ASP A 171 -8.55 -3.89 -0.85
N PRO A 172 -8.06 -4.18 -2.08
CA PRO A 172 -7.97 -3.21 -3.15
C PRO A 172 -9.34 -2.67 -3.58
N ALA A 173 -10.42 -3.43 -3.47
CA ALA A 173 -11.75 -2.97 -3.83
C ALA A 173 -12.32 -1.90 -2.88
N ARG A 174 -11.71 -1.76 -1.70
CA ARG A 174 -12.00 -0.70 -0.72
C ARG A 174 -10.95 0.42 -0.74
N THR A 175 -10.12 0.46 -1.77
CA THR A 175 -9.03 1.45 -1.89
C THR A 175 -9.33 2.45 -3.00
N PHE A 176 -9.11 3.71 -2.68
CA PHE A 176 -9.39 4.86 -3.55
C PHE A 176 -8.10 5.65 -3.76
N GLY A 177 -7.90 6.16 -4.97
CA GLY A 177 -6.67 6.86 -5.33
C GLY A 177 -6.91 8.15 -6.11
N PHE A 178 -5.93 9.03 -6.04
CA PHE A 178 -5.83 10.20 -6.90
C PHE A 178 -5.42 9.82 -8.34
N ALA A 179 -5.48 10.75 -9.27
CA ALA A 179 -5.28 10.54 -10.71
C ALA A 179 -3.95 9.85 -11.05
N SER A 180 -2.88 10.13 -10.31
CA SER A 180 -1.57 9.51 -10.49
C SER A 180 -1.61 7.96 -10.46
N LEU A 181 -2.55 7.39 -9.72
CA LEU A 181 -2.69 5.95 -9.56
C LEU A 181 -3.53 5.27 -10.66
N SER A 182 -4.13 6.05 -11.57
CA SER A 182 -4.80 5.54 -12.76
C SER A 182 -3.82 5.08 -13.86
N ALA A 183 -2.54 5.43 -13.72
CA ALA A 183 -1.52 5.14 -14.70
C ALA A 183 -1.31 3.64 -14.90
N PRO A 184 -1.19 3.14 -16.15
CA PRO A 184 -0.91 1.72 -16.45
C PRO A 184 0.33 1.21 -15.71
N ARG A 185 1.26 2.10 -15.43
CA ARG A 185 2.49 1.81 -14.69
C ARG A 185 2.24 1.19 -13.31
N LEU A 186 1.18 1.59 -12.61
CA LEU A 186 0.82 0.97 -11.33
C LEU A 186 0.50 -0.52 -11.52
N VAL A 187 -0.27 -0.86 -12.55
CA VAL A 187 -0.65 -2.25 -12.87
C VAL A 187 0.58 -3.08 -13.25
N GLU A 188 1.45 -2.53 -14.09
CA GLU A 188 2.70 -3.18 -14.52
C GLU A 188 3.60 -3.53 -13.32
N LEU A 189 3.74 -2.61 -12.38
CA LEU A 189 4.63 -2.77 -11.22
C LEU A 189 4.03 -3.62 -10.10
N ALA A 190 2.74 -3.45 -9.82
CA ALA A 190 2.07 -4.14 -8.72
C ALA A 190 1.56 -5.53 -9.09
N GLY A 191 1.19 -5.72 -10.36
CA GLY A 191 0.45 -6.88 -10.86
C GLY A 191 -1.06 -6.65 -10.84
N ALA A 192 -1.74 -7.09 -11.91
CA ALA A 192 -3.17 -6.87 -12.12
C ALA A 192 -4.05 -7.35 -10.96
N ASP A 193 -3.76 -8.53 -10.40
CA ASP A 193 -4.53 -9.12 -9.31
C ASP A 193 -4.36 -8.36 -7.99
N THR A 194 -3.19 -7.75 -7.81
CA THR A 194 -2.90 -6.97 -6.58
C THR A 194 -3.76 -5.72 -6.49
N VAL A 195 -4.01 -5.05 -7.62
CA VAL A 195 -4.73 -3.77 -7.67
C VAL A 195 -6.16 -3.90 -8.22
N HIS A 196 -6.63 -5.12 -8.43
CA HIS A 196 -7.98 -5.36 -8.95
C HIS A 196 -9.06 -4.76 -8.03
N GLY A 197 -9.89 -3.89 -8.58
CA GLY A 197 -10.95 -3.20 -7.83
C GLY A 197 -10.56 -1.85 -7.23
N LEU A 198 -9.27 -1.47 -7.28
CA LEU A 198 -8.84 -0.12 -6.91
C LEU A 198 -9.49 0.89 -7.84
N ARG A 199 -9.97 2.01 -7.30
CA ARG A 199 -10.71 3.05 -8.03
C ARG A 199 -10.32 4.44 -7.55
N GLY A 200 -10.72 5.47 -8.28
CA GLY A 200 -10.37 6.83 -7.90
C GLY A 200 -10.94 7.90 -8.84
N ALA A 201 -10.37 9.08 -8.76
CA ALA A 201 -10.78 10.23 -9.55
C ALA A 201 -9.65 10.72 -10.45
N PHE A 202 -10.03 11.31 -11.59
CA PHE A 202 -9.14 12.06 -12.47
C PHE A 202 -9.19 13.55 -12.16
N ALA A 203 -8.19 14.28 -12.63
CA ALA A 203 -8.07 15.72 -12.42
C ALA A 203 -9.26 16.53 -12.97
N ASP A 204 -9.98 16.02 -13.97
CA ASP A 204 -11.18 16.63 -14.55
C ASP A 204 -12.49 16.31 -13.79
N GLY A 205 -12.41 15.55 -12.69
CA GLY A 205 -13.58 15.12 -11.93
C GLY A 205 -14.22 13.83 -12.46
N GLY A 206 -13.70 13.25 -13.54
CA GLY A 206 -14.06 11.90 -13.95
C GLY A 206 -13.55 10.86 -12.94
N THR A 207 -14.06 9.64 -13.03
CA THR A 207 -13.63 8.56 -12.15
C THR A 207 -13.00 7.41 -12.94
N TRP A 208 -12.26 6.57 -12.25
CA TRP A 208 -11.62 5.39 -12.84
C TRP A 208 -11.71 4.18 -11.91
N ASP A 209 -11.66 3.00 -12.49
CA ASP A 209 -11.42 1.75 -11.76
C ASP A 209 -10.41 0.85 -12.48
N LEU A 210 -9.74 -0.01 -11.72
CA LEU A 210 -8.81 -1.01 -12.23
C LEU A 210 -9.47 -2.38 -12.25
N ARG A 211 -9.70 -2.92 -13.44
CA ARG A 211 -10.28 -4.26 -13.61
C ARG A 211 -9.45 -5.10 -14.58
N ARG A 212 -9.04 -6.28 -14.12
CA ARG A 212 -8.29 -7.24 -14.95
C ARG A 212 -7.07 -6.65 -15.64
N GLY A 213 -6.40 -5.70 -14.98
CA GLY A 213 -5.21 -5.05 -15.53
C GLY A 213 -5.48 -3.82 -16.40
N TRP A 214 -6.73 -3.42 -16.59
CA TRP A 214 -7.13 -2.26 -17.39
C TRP A 214 -7.71 -1.15 -16.53
N THR A 215 -7.39 0.09 -16.88
CA THR A 215 -8.04 1.27 -16.31
C THR A 215 -9.29 1.60 -17.15
N THR A 216 -10.46 1.54 -16.51
CA THR A 216 -11.71 2.01 -17.11
C THR A 216 -11.96 3.43 -16.65
N ARG A 217 -12.31 4.32 -17.59
CA ARG A 217 -12.62 5.72 -17.31
C ARG A 217 -14.12 5.96 -17.40
N TYR A 218 -14.63 6.76 -16.48
CA TYR A 218 -16.02 7.26 -16.48
C TYR A 218 -15.99 8.79 -16.49
N ALA A 219 -16.86 9.39 -17.30
CA ALA A 219 -16.96 10.85 -17.40
C ALA A 219 -17.37 11.49 -16.05
N PRO A 220 -17.05 12.77 -15.83
CA PRO A 220 -17.58 13.52 -14.70
C PRO A 220 -19.11 13.48 -14.67
N VAL A 221 -19.70 13.40 -13.46
CA VAL A 221 -21.15 13.53 -13.32
C VAL A 221 -21.51 15.00 -13.38
N ASP A 222 -22.19 15.43 -14.44
CA ASP A 222 -22.71 16.79 -14.57
C ASP A 222 -23.81 17.04 -13.54
N VAL A 223 -23.46 17.69 -12.44
CA VAL A 223 -24.42 18.08 -11.38
C VAL A 223 -25.44 19.10 -11.89
N THR A 224 -25.14 19.81 -13.00
CA THR A 224 -25.98 20.86 -13.59
C THR A 224 -27.27 20.34 -14.22
N SER A 225 -27.31 19.07 -14.64
CA SER A 225 -28.50 18.50 -15.29
C SER A 225 -29.59 18.05 -14.29
N ALA A 226 -29.25 17.79 -13.04
CA ALA A 226 -30.21 17.37 -12.02
C ALA A 226 -31.13 18.52 -11.50
N GLN A 227 -30.69 19.77 -11.63
CA GLN A 227 -31.45 20.95 -11.18
C GLN A 227 -32.50 21.48 -12.17
N ARG A 228 -32.47 21.05 -13.43
CA ARG A 228 -33.44 21.50 -14.47
C ARG A 228 -34.72 20.70 -14.56
N SER A 229 -34.82 19.56 -13.87
CA SER A 229 -36.02 18.68 -13.94
C SER A 229 -37.05 18.94 -12.84
N GLY A 230 -36.89 19.99 -12.04
CA GLY A 230 -37.75 20.31 -10.90
C GLY A 230 -38.50 21.63 -11.03
N VAL A 231 -39.13 21.95 -12.21
CA VAL A 231 -40.15 22.99 -12.29
C VAL A 231 -41.51 22.32 -12.44
N PRO A 232 -42.34 22.27 -11.39
CA PRO A 232 -43.76 21.94 -11.56
C PRO A 232 -44.46 23.16 -12.15
N GLY A 233 -45.13 22.97 -13.28
CA GLY A 233 -46.15 23.90 -13.81
C GLY A 233 -47.44 23.86 -12.99
#